data_1a2f0234685ff14c6e3835d773d4cf4b
#
_entry.id   1a2f0234685ff14c6e3835d773d4cf4b
#
_cell.length_a   1.000
_cell.length_b   1.000
_cell.length_c   1.000
_cell.angle_alpha   90.00
_cell.angle_beta   90.00
_cell.angle_gamma   90.00
#
_symmetry.space_group_name_H-M   'P 1'
#
loop_
_entity.id
_entity.type
_entity.pdbx_description
1 polymer ?
#
loop_
_entity_poly.entity_id
_entity_poly.type
_entity_poly.pdbx_seq_one_letter_code
_entity_poly.pdbx_strand_id
1 'polypeptide(L)'
;PLGDVHVGHVGFIEDAYEQRIKDIAKDDNRYTLFMGDQLDAINIYDKRYNPEAVVYHDIDAQRQRWQDLSQPLIDEHLTRCEEIKFKQNVYNVKTEDFDKIDRVKYVTKKGENPKVWGLLHGNHEYKIRELTKTYLENNFCFKNGFDFLGAKAYISLDIRYKGKILGQWSIMAMHGSGGGQPETMLKQMKQNNYCDIFFCGHLHQKFYKAENVIDMDHETGKIWQRDIHLANTGTFCEFMTEGVSGYGDTKNQVIGMPIGTATVSINAEQNKVNGHI
;
A
#
# COMPACT_ATOMS: atom_id res chain seq x y z
N PRO A 1 2.40 2.99 5.64
CA PRO A 1 1.66 2.72 4.42
C PRO A 1 1.92 3.80 3.38
N LEU A 2 1.95 3.43 2.07
CA LEU A 2 2.11 4.32 0.92
C LEU A 2 1.03 3.98 -0.11
N GLY A 3 0.14 4.90 -0.39
CA GLY A 3 -0.95 4.72 -1.36
C GLY A 3 -1.31 6.03 -2.04
N ASP A 4 -2.22 5.93 -3.02
CA ASP A 4 -2.77 7.07 -3.72
C ASP A 4 -1.68 8.00 -4.30
N VAL A 5 -0.69 7.37 -4.96
CA VAL A 5 0.48 8.05 -5.53
C VAL A 5 0.14 8.67 -6.88
N HIS A 6 -0.62 7.94 -7.71
CA HIS A 6 -1.10 8.36 -9.02
C HIS A 6 0.01 8.81 -9.98
N VAL A 7 1.08 8.00 -10.07
CA VAL A 7 2.13 8.26 -11.07
C VAL A 7 1.52 8.29 -12.47
N GLY A 8 1.77 9.36 -13.19
CA GLY A 8 1.16 9.64 -14.50
C GLY A 8 0.10 10.74 -14.48
N HIS A 9 -0.42 11.12 -13.32
CA HIS A 9 -1.28 12.28 -13.17
C HIS A 9 -0.46 13.57 -13.09
N VAL A 10 -0.96 14.66 -13.68
CA VAL A 10 -0.27 15.97 -13.68
C VAL A 10 -0.09 16.55 -12.27
N GLY A 11 -0.98 16.22 -11.35
CA GLY A 11 -0.90 16.63 -9.93
C GLY A 11 0.02 15.76 -9.07
N PHE A 12 0.69 14.76 -9.61
CA PHE A 12 1.62 13.92 -8.85
C PHE A 12 2.83 14.73 -8.38
N ILE A 13 3.06 14.77 -7.07
CA ILE A 13 4.19 15.46 -6.45
C ILE A 13 5.36 14.49 -6.25
N GLU A 14 6.11 14.34 -7.34
CA GLU A 14 7.19 13.37 -7.46
C GLU A 14 8.26 13.52 -6.37
N ASP A 15 8.74 14.75 -6.13
CA ASP A 15 9.79 15.02 -5.14
C ASP A 15 9.37 14.59 -3.73
N ALA A 16 8.10 14.80 -3.37
CA ALA A 16 7.59 14.40 -2.06
C ALA A 16 7.53 12.87 -1.91
N TYR A 17 7.16 12.17 -2.98
CA TYR A 17 7.15 10.71 -3.00
C TYR A 17 8.58 10.15 -2.93
N GLU A 18 9.47 10.64 -3.79
CA GLU A 18 10.87 10.21 -3.84
C GLU A 18 11.58 10.42 -2.50
N GLN A 19 11.36 11.58 -1.86
CA GLN A 19 11.91 11.85 -0.54
C GLN A 19 11.38 10.85 0.50
N ARG A 20 10.09 10.52 0.47
CA ARG A 20 9.48 9.54 1.37
C ARG A 20 10.07 8.14 1.16
N ILE A 21 10.28 7.72 -0.08
CA ILE A 21 10.94 6.45 -0.41
C ILE A 21 12.35 6.40 0.17
N LYS A 22 13.15 7.47 -0.03
CA LYS A 22 14.52 7.57 0.51
C LYS A 22 14.53 7.53 2.04
N ASP A 23 13.60 8.21 2.70
CA ASP A 23 13.49 8.21 4.16
C ASP A 23 13.19 6.83 4.74
N ILE A 24 12.29 6.07 4.06
CA ILE A 24 11.98 4.70 4.47
C ILE A 24 13.17 3.78 4.21
N ALA A 25 13.80 3.88 3.04
CA ALA A 25 14.93 3.03 2.69
C ALA A 25 16.11 3.16 3.67
N LYS A 26 16.42 4.39 4.12
CA LYS A 26 17.56 4.68 5.00
C LYS A 26 17.38 4.29 6.45
N ASP A 27 16.15 4.21 6.95
CA ASP A 27 15.87 3.98 8.37
C ASP A 27 15.50 2.50 8.61
N ASP A 28 16.36 1.74 9.26
CA ASP A 28 16.17 0.30 9.52
C ASP A 28 14.89 -0.03 10.29
N ASN A 29 14.36 0.92 11.05
CA ASN A 29 13.14 0.75 11.83
C ASN A 29 11.88 1.20 11.09
N ARG A 30 11.99 1.65 9.84
CA ARG A 30 10.84 1.99 9.00
C ARG A 30 10.54 0.88 8.02
N TYR A 31 9.29 0.49 7.98
CA TYR A 31 8.72 -0.52 7.09
C TYR A 31 7.57 0.10 6.31
N THR A 32 7.23 -0.49 5.18
CA THR A 32 6.13 0.02 4.38
C THR A 32 5.22 -1.08 3.84
N LEU A 33 4.02 -0.67 3.51
CA LEU A 33 3.01 -1.40 2.78
C LEU A 33 2.51 -0.49 1.67
N PHE A 34 2.56 -0.95 0.42
CA PHE A 34 1.95 -0.25 -0.70
C PHE A 34 0.44 -0.48 -0.70
N MET A 35 -0.34 0.61 -0.64
CA MET A 35 -1.77 0.57 -0.37
C MET A 35 -2.66 0.61 -1.61
N GLY A 36 -2.09 0.52 -2.81
CA GLY A 36 -2.80 0.65 -4.09
C GLY A 36 -2.83 2.08 -4.63
N ASP A 37 -3.37 2.23 -5.84
CA ASP A 37 -3.37 3.47 -6.63
C ASP A 37 -1.97 4.09 -6.73
N GLN A 38 -1.00 3.23 -7.04
CA GLN A 38 0.38 3.65 -7.30
C GLN A 38 0.47 4.35 -8.67
N LEU A 39 -0.31 3.87 -9.62
CA LEU A 39 -0.43 4.42 -10.96
C LEU A 39 -1.74 5.19 -11.11
N ASP A 40 -1.75 6.25 -11.90
CA ASP A 40 -3.00 6.91 -12.28
C ASP A 40 -3.87 5.98 -13.12
N ALA A 41 -3.25 5.24 -14.04
CA ALA A 41 -3.84 4.17 -14.83
C ALA A 41 -5.16 4.52 -15.54
N ILE A 42 -5.48 5.80 -15.66
CA ILE A 42 -6.65 6.29 -16.39
C ILE A 42 -6.31 6.28 -17.87
N ASN A 43 -7.07 5.55 -18.66
CA ASN A 43 -6.90 5.44 -20.11
C ASN A 43 -8.11 6.01 -20.86
N ILE A 44 -8.02 6.08 -22.19
CA ILE A 44 -9.03 6.67 -23.07
C ILE A 44 -10.43 6.03 -22.99
N TYR A 45 -10.57 4.85 -22.41
CA TYR A 45 -11.85 4.17 -22.19
C TYR A 45 -12.45 4.46 -20.82
N ASP A 46 -11.73 5.12 -19.93
CA ASP A 46 -12.27 5.55 -18.64
C ASP A 46 -13.02 6.87 -18.80
N LYS A 47 -14.24 6.93 -18.29
CA LYS A 47 -15.07 8.15 -18.31
C LYS A 47 -14.43 9.35 -17.59
N ARG A 48 -13.40 9.13 -16.78
CA ARG A 48 -12.63 10.16 -16.07
C ARG A 48 -11.45 10.66 -16.90
N TYR A 49 -11.20 10.05 -18.06
CA TYR A 49 -10.05 10.41 -18.89
C TYR A 49 -10.11 11.89 -19.32
N ASN A 50 -9.08 12.61 -18.92
CA ASN A 50 -8.81 13.96 -19.36
C ASN A 50 -7.36 14.00 -19.89
N PRO A 51 -7.14 14.21 -21.20
CA PRO A 51 -5.80 14.19 -21.76
C PRO A 51 -4.87 15.26 -21.17
N GLU A 52 -5.41 16.38 -20.66
CA GLU A 52 -4.64 17.45 -20.03
C GLU A 52 -4.15 17.07 -18.61
N ALA A 53 -4.84 16.11 -17.97
CA ALA A 53 -4.49 15.65 -16.63
C ALA A 53 -3.50 14.47 -16.61
N VAL A 54 -3.13 13.92 -17.78
CA VAL A 54 -2.28 12.74 -17.91
C VAL A 54 -0.91 13.13 -18.49
N VAL A 55 0.15 12.90 -17.69
CA VAL A 55 1.54 13.14 -18.13
C VAL A 55 2.08 11.95 -18.95
N TYR A 56 1.78 10.74 -18.50
CA TYR A 56 2.17 9.50 -19.19
C TYR A 56 0.92 8.75 -19.63
N HIS A 57 0.61 8.79 -20.94
CA HIS A 57 -0.56 8.10 -21.52
C HIS A 57 -0.38 6.58 -21.57
N ASP A 58 0.86 6.10 -21.56
CA ASP A 58 1.21 4.68 -21.56
C ASP A 58 1.33 4.17 -20.12
N ILE A 59 0.57 3.12 -19.80
CA ILE A 59 0.58 2.47 -18.50
C ILE A 59 1.95 1.84 -18.16
N ASP A 60 2.66 1.31 -19.15
CA ASP A 60 4.00 0.77 -18.94
C ASP A 60 5.00 1.88 -18.60
N ALA A 61 4.86 3.08 -19.19
CA ALA A 61 5.66 4.24 -18.82
C ALA A 61 5.36 4.71 -17.39
N GLN A 62 4.09 4.75 -16.97
CA GLN A 62 3.71 5.04 -15.58
C GLN A 62 4.34 4.03 -14.62
N ARG A 63 4.23 2.74 -14.94
CA ARG A 63 4.80 1.66 -14.13
C ARG A 63 6.32 1.75 -14.03
N GLN A 64 7.00 2.01 -15.15
CA GLN A 64 8.45 2.17 -15.14
C GLN A 64 8.87 3.36 -14.28
N ARG A 65 8.18 4.50 -14.40
CA ARG A 65 8.47 5.67 -13.59
C ARG A 65 8.27 5.40 -12.09
N TRP A 66 7.17 4.75 -11.73
CA TRP A 66 6.94 4.34 -10.34
C TRP A 66 8.04 3.41 -9.82
N GLN A 67 8.48 2.45 -10.63
CA GLN A 67 9.59 1.55 -10.29
C GLN A 67 10.88 2.33 -10.06
N ASP A 68 11.23 3.24 -10.97
CA ASP A 68 12.45 4.05 -10.88
C ASP A 68 12.48 4.89 -9.59
N LEU A 69 11.36 5.53 -9.26
CA LEU A 69 11.22 6.32 -8.03
C LEU A 69 11.28 5.45 -6.77
N SER A 70 10.78 4.22 -6.84
CA SER A 70 10.78 3.28 -5.72
C SER A 70 12.07 2.47 -5.61
N GLN A 71 13.00 2.59 -6.57
CA GLN A 71 14.20 1.77 -6.67
C GLN A 71 15.04 1.75 -5.37
N PRO A 72 15.28 2.89 -4.67
CA PRO A 72 16.05 2.87 -3.43
C PRO A 72 15.43 1.96 -2.34
N LEU A 73 14.11 1.90 -2.28
CA LEU A 73 13.39 1.05 -1.34
C LEU A 73 13.38 -0.42 -1.77
N ILE A 74 13.28 -0.65 -3.09
CA ILE A 74 13.38 -1.99 -3.69
C ILE A 74 14.76 -2.58 -3.43
N ASP A 75 15.82 -1.82 -3.68
CA ASP A 75 17.20 -2.26 -3.45
C ASP A 75 17.42 -2.62 -1.98
N GLU A 76 16.98 -1.75 -1.05
CA GLU A 76 17.08 -2.03 0.38
C GLU A 76 16.28 -3.29 0.78
N HIS A 77 15.09 -3.50 0.22
CA HIS A 77 14.32 -4.71 0.45
C HIS A 77 15.06 -5.96 -0.05
N LEU A 78 15.63 -5.91 -1.24
CA LEU A 78 16.33 -7.03 -1.85
C LEU A 78 17.61 -7.41 -1.10
N THR A 79 18.27 -6.47 -0.39
CA THR A 79 19.40 -6.82 0.49
C THR A 79 19.01 -7.81 1.58
N ARG A 80 17.74 -7.80 1.99
CA ARG A 80 17.15 -8.67 3.02
C ARG A 80 16.58 -9.97 2.46
N CYS A 81 16.66 -10.16 1.13
CA CYS A 81 16.15 -11.32 0.43
C CYS A 81 17.26 -12.25 -0.07
N GLU A 82 16.91 -13.50 -0.29
CA GLU A 82 17.72 -14.47 -1.01
C GLU A 82 17.03 -14.88 -2.31
N GLU A 83 17.84 -15.15 -3.32
CA GLU A 83 17.38 -15.62 -4.62
C GLU A 83 17.11 -17.12 -4.59
N ILE A 84 15.92 -17.54 -4.97
CA ILE A 84 15.55 -18.95 -5.12
C ILE A 84 15.24 -19.25 -6.57
N LYS A 85 15.97 -20.19 -7.16
CA LYS A 85 15.71 -20.72 -8.51
C LYS A 85 14.71 -21.86 -8.44
N PHE A 86 13.72 -21.84 -9.32
CA PHE A 86 12.73 -22.91 -9.42
C PHE A 86 12.26 -23.09 -10.88
N LYS A 87 11.63 -24.23 -11.15
CA LYS A 87 11.05 -24.50 -12.45
C LYS A 87 9.55 -24.25 -12.40
N GLN A 88 9.05 -23.44 -13.34
CA GLN A 88 7.63 -23.19 -13.51
C GLN A 88 7.14 -23.88 -14.77
N ASN A 89 6.00 -24.58 -14.67
CA ASN A 89 5.31 -25.11 -15.84
C ASN A 89 4.53 -23.96 -16.52
N VAL A 90 4.83 -23.70 -17.78
CA VAL A 90 4.15 -22.68 -18.59
C VAL A 90 3.54 -23.36 -19.80
N TYR A 91 2.24 -23.17 -20.01
CA TYR A 91 1.55 -23.75 -21.17
C TYR A 91 2.06 -23.10 -22.46
N ASN A 92 2.51 -23.94 -23.38
CA ASN A 92 2.99 -23.53 -24.70
C ASN A 92 1.89 -23.80 -25.73
N VAL A 93 1.30 -22.72 -26.25
CA VAL A 93 0.19 -22.79 -27.24
C VAL A 93 0.60 -23.50 -28.53
N LYS A 94 1.90 -23.45 -28.91
CA LYS A 94 2.37 -24.07 -30.16
C LYS A 94 2.51 -25.59 -30.08
N THR A 95 2.90 -26.07 -28.90
CA THR A 95 3.08 -27.53 -28.65
C THR A 95 1.89 -28.16 -27.96
N GLU A 96 0.92 -27.36 -27.51
CA GLU A 96 -0.23 -27.77 -26.71
C GLU A 96 0.16 -28.56 -25.45
N ASP A 97 1.34 -28.27 -24.88
CA ASP A 97 1.90 -28.91 -23.70
C ASP A 97 2.54 -27.89 -22.76
N PHE A 98 3.05 -28.35 -21.62
CA PHE A 98 3.69 -27.51 -20.61
C PHE A 98 5.22 -27.57 -20.73
N ASP A 99 5.83 -26.41 -20.99
CA ASP A 99 7.27 -26.23 -20.91
C ASP A 99 7.69 -25.94 -19.46
N LYS A 100 8.85 -26.47 -19.05
CA LYS A 100 9.49 -26.11 -17.79
C LYS A 100 10.47 -24.97 -18.02
N ILE A 101 10.12 -23.79 -17.51
CA ILE A 101 10.95 -22.58 -17.61
C ILE A 101 11.62 -22.33 -16.28
N ASP A 102 12.93 -22.06 -16.30
CA ASP A 102 13.66 -21.63 -15.12
C ASP A 102 13.22 -20.20 -14.72
N ARG A 103 12.87 -20.03 -13.47
CA ARG A 103 12.43 -18.77 -12.86
C ARG A 103 13.23 -18.50 -11.59
N VAL A 104 13.28 -17.21 -11.28
CA VAL A 104 13.88 -16.71 -10.05
C VAL A 104 12.79 -16.01 -9.24
N LYS A 105 12.77 -16.22 -7.95
CA LYS A 105 12.02 -15.42 -6.99
C LYS A 105 12.91 -15.00 -5.84
N TYR A 106 12.56 -13.90 -5.22
CA TYR A 106 13.21 -13.43 -4.01
C TYR A 106 12.35 -13.76 -2.79
N VAL A 107 12.98 -14.18 -1.71
CA VAL A 107 12.31 -14.54 -0.45
C VAL A 107 13.12 -13.92 0.69
N THR A 108 12.44 -13.35 1.67
CA THR A 108 13.11 -12.79 2.85
C THR A 108 14.00 -13.84 3.53
N LYS A 109 15.27 -13.52 3.78
CA LYS A 109 16.22 -14.38 4.47
C LYS A 109 15.71 -14.74 5.85
N LYS A 110 16.03 -15.94 6.30
CA LYS A 110 15.67 -16.39 7.65
C LYS A 110 16.27 -15.46 8.71
N GLY A 111 15.41 -14.88 9.53
CA GLY A 111 15.80 -13.96 10.61
C GLY A 111 15.81 -12.49 10.21
N GLU A 112 15.64 -12.18 8.93
CA GLU A 112 15.47 -10.82 8.46
C GLU A 112 13.97 -10.43 8.46
N ASN A 113 13.72 -9.12 8.45
CA ASN A 113 12.38 -8.55 8.27
C ASN A 113 12.27 -7.91 6.90
N PRO A 114 11.21 -8.19 6.12
CA PRO A 114 11.03 -7.57 4.82
C PRO A 114 10.82 -6.06 4.99
N LYS A 115 11.56 -5.26 4.23
CA LYS A 115 11.43 -3.79 4.26
C LYS A 115 10.06 -3.34 3.75
N VAL A 116 9.57 -4.05 2.74
CA VAL A 116 8.23 -3.89 2.15
C VAL A 116 7.41 -5.13 2.52
N TRP A 117 6.29 -4.94 3.20
CA TRP A 117 5.42 -6.04 3.64
C TRP A 117 4.52 -6.57 2.52
N GLY A 118 4.38 -5.80 1.44
CA GLY A 118 3.64 -6.19 0.26
C GLY A 118 2.94 -5.03 -0.42
N LEU A 119 2.12 -5.38 -1.42
CA LEU A 119 1.38 -4.43 -2.23
C LEU A 119 -0.09 -4.82 -2.31
N LEU A 120 -0.96 -3.91 -1.92
CA LEU A 120 -2.40 -4.00 -2.11
C LEU A 120 -2.78 -3.48 -3.50
N HIS A 121 -3.88 -3.97 -3.96
CA HIS A 121 -4.52 -3.62 -5.21
C HIS A 121 -5.35 -2.34 -5.06
N GLY A 122 -5.10 -1.36 -5.91
CA GLY A 122 -5.88 -0.14 -6.00
C GLY A 122 -7.05 -0.24 -6.99
N ASN A 123 -7.96 0.70 -6.94
CA ASN A 123 -9.09 0.71 -7.87
C ASN A 123 -8.70 1.19 -9.28
N HIS A 124 -7.59 1.93 -9.40
CA HIS A 124 -7.04 2.36 -10.68
C HIS A 124 -6.39 1.19 -11.42
N GLU A 125 -5.51 0.45 -10.78
CA GLU A 125 -4.91 -0.76 -11.35
C GLU A 125 -5.96 -1.85 -11.60
N TYR A 126 -7.02 -1.93 -10.76
CA TYR A 126 -8.10 -2.90 -10.97
C TYR A 126 -8.79 -2.74 -12.32
N LYS A 127 -8.95 -1.51 -12.80
CA LYS A 127 -9.53 -1.26 -14.12
C LYS A 127 -8.64 -1.75 -15.26
N ILE A 128 -7.31 -1.63 -15.12
CA ILE A 128 -6.39 -2.23 -16.10
C ILE A 128 -6.56 -3.74 -16.14
N ARG A 129 -6.70 -4.38 -14.98
CA ARG A 129 -6.97 -5.82 -14.91
C ARG A 129 -8.28 -6.20 -15.60
N GLU A 130 -9.34 -5.43 -15.43
CA GLU A 130 -10.63 -5.67 -16.11
C GLU A 130 -10.48 -5.67 -17.63
N LEU A 131 -9.66 -4.77 -18.17
CA LEU A 131 -9.42 -4.61 -19.60
C LEU A 131 -8.44 -5.66 -20.14
N THR A 132 -7.33 -5.88 -19.46
CA THR A 132 -6.20 -6.71 -19.98
C THR A 132 -6.22 -8.13 -19.47
N LYS A 133 -7.02 -8.44 -18.43
CA LYS A 133 -7.02 -9.71 -17.68
C LYS A 133 -5.65 -10.02 -17.04
N THR A 134 -4.79 -9.01 -16.87
CA THR A 134 -3.44 -9.15 -16.34
C THR A 134 -3.32 -8.39 -15.01
N TYR A 135 -2.67 -8.99 -14.04
CA TYR A 135 -2.28 -8.33 -12.79
C TYR A 135 -0.89 -7.71 -12.94
N LEU A 136 -0.83 -6.41 -13.19
CA LEU A 136 0.45 -5.69 -13.31
C LEU A 136 1.23 -5.76 -12.01
N GLU A 137 0.53 -5.59 -10.88
CA GLU A 137 1.09 -5.57 -9.54
C GLU A 137 1.70 -6.92 -9.15
N ASN A 138 1.04 -8.02 -9.52
CA ASN A 138 1.55 -9.36 -9.21
C ASN A 138 2.90 -9.62 -9.87
N ASN A 139 3.05 -9.23 -11.14
CA ASN A 139 4.32 -9.34 -11.85
C ASN A 139 5.41 -8.45 -11.23
N PHE A 140 5.05 -7.24 -10.82
CA PHE A 140 5.95 -6.33 -10.13
C PHE A 140 6.41 -6.91 -8.78
N CYS A 141 5.47 -7.37 -7.97
CA CYS A 141 5.75 -8.00 -6.68
C CYS A 141 6.67 -9.20 -6.82
N PHE A 142 6.37 -10.08 -7.78
CA PHE A 142 7.18 -11.27 -8.03
C PHE A 142 8.64 -10.95 -8.37
N LYS A 143 8.86 -9.94 -9.23
CA LYS A 143 10.20 -9.51 -9.64
C LYS A 143 11.01 -8.88 -8.51
N ASN A 144 10.34 -8.23 -7.58
CA ASN A 144 10.97 -7.43 -6.51
C ASN A 144 10.89 -8.09 -5.12
N GLY A 145 10.42 -9.34 -5.03
CA GLY A 145 10.36 -10.08 -3.78
C GLY A 145 9.29 -9.60 -2.80
N PHE A 146 8.28 -8.88 -3.28
CA PHE A 146 7.15 -8.43 -2.47
C PHE A 146 6.00 -9.44 -2.53
N ASP A 147 5.19 -9.45 -1.48
CA ASP A 147 3.93 -10.18 -1.50
C ASP A 147 2.83 -9.35 -2.18
N PHE A 148 2.14 -9.94 -3.16
CA PHE A 148 0.91 -9.35 -3.68
C PHE A 148 -0.26 -9.75 -2.78
N LEU A 149 -0.83 -8.76 -2.10
CA LEU A 149 -1.80 -8.97 -1.02
C LEU A 149 -3.26 -8.89 -1.49
N GLY A 150 -3.50 -8.59 -2.77
CA GLY A 150 -4.85 -8.42 -3.30
C GLY A 150 -5.56 -7.19 -2.74
N ALA A 151 -6.87 -7.28 -2.50
CA ALA A 151 -7.69 -6.14 -2.07
C ALA A 151 -7.61 -5.84 -0.56
N LYS A 152 -7.26 -6.84 0.25
CA LYS A 152 -7.20 -6.76 1.73
C LYS A 152 -6.06 -7.59 2.25
N ALA A 153 -5.44 -7.13 3.33
CA ALA A 153 -4.41 -7.87 4.05
C ALA A 153 -4.68 -7.88 5.55
N TYR A 154 -4.35 -9.00 6.17
CA TYR A 154 -4.28 -9.16 7.61
C TYR A 154 -2.84 -9.53 7.94
N ILE A 155 -2.20 -8.72 8.76
CA ILE A 155 -0.78 -8.84 9.09
C ILE A 155 -0.65 -9.01 10.60
N SER A 156 0.06 -10.07 11.02
CA SER A 156 0.49 -10.23 12.41
C SER A 156 1.90 -9.68 12.54
N LEU A 157 2.08 -8.71 13.42
CA LEU A 157 3.35 -8.07 13.68
C LEU A 157 3.85 -8.46 15.07
N ASP A 158 4.93 -9.24 15.12
CA ASP A 158 5.66 -9.55 16.34
C ASP A 158 6.91 -8.67 16.43
N ILE A 159 7.03 -7.88 17.48
CA ILE A 159 8.28 -7.17 17.78
C ILE A 159 9.05 -7.98 18.81
N ARG A 160 10.28 -8.35 18.48
CA ARG A 160 11.12 -9.24 19.30
C ARG A 160 12.45 -8.56 19.66
N TYR A 161 12.91 -8.82 20.86
CA TYR A 161 14.25 -8.45 21.31
C TYR A 161 14.92 -9.65 21.96
N LYS A 162 16.12 -9.99 21.50
CA LYS A 162 16.90 -11.17 21.99
C LYS A 162 16.05 -12.45 22.02
N GLY A 163 15.24 -12.68 21.00
CA GLY A 163 14.38 -13.85 20.84
C GLY A 163 13.08 -13.83 21.66
N LYS A 164 12.87 -12.86 22.53
CA LYS A 164 11.62 -12.69 23.30
C LYS A 164 10.66 -11.75 22.58
N ILE A 165 9.39 -12.09 22.53
CA ILE A 165 8.36 -11.20 22.03
C ILE A 165 8.15 -10.09 23.07
N LEU A 166 8.33 -8.84 22.63
CA LEU A 166 8.04 -7.64 23.43
C LEU A 166 6.59 -7.19 23.27
N GLY A 167 6.02 -7.38 22.08
CA GLY A 167 4.64 -7.03 21.80
C GLY A 167 4.19 -7.62 20.47
N GLN A 168 2.87 -7.75 20.34
CA GLN A 168 2.20 -8.29 19.16
C GLN A 168 1.05 -7.36 18.77
N TRP A 169 0.92 -7.09 17.48
CA TRP A 169 -0.15 -6.27 16.94
C TRP A 169 -0.73 -6.93 15.70
N SER A 170 -2.04 -6.85 15.58
CA SER A 170 -2.77 -7.23 14.39
C SER A 170 -3.08 -6.01 13.54
N ILE A 171 -2.80 -6.09 12.24
CA ILE A 171 -3.02 -5.00 11.31
C ILE A 171 -3.98 -5.47 10.22
N MET A 172 -5.00 -4.69 9.94
CA MET A 172 -5.83 -4.84 8.75
C MET A 172 -5.55 -3.68 7.80
N ALA A 173 -5.30 -3.99 6.55
CA ALA A 173 -5.08 -3.00 5.51
C ALA A 173 -5.96 -3.29 4.29
N MET A 174 -6.52 -2.25 3.69
CA MET A 174 -7.23 -2.31 2.41
C MET A 174 -7.12 -0.97 1.70
N HIS A 175 -7.14 -0.98 0.36
CA HIS A 175 -7.15 0.28 -0.37
C HIS A 175 -8.44 1.08 -0.11
N GLY A 176 -9.57 0.42 -0.13
CA GLY A 176 -10.86 1.07 0.02
C GLY A 176 -11.60 1.25 -1.30
N SER A 177 -12.79 1.81 -1.23
CA SER A 177 -13.63 2.12 -2.40
C SER A 177 -14.77 3.07 -2.02
N GLY A 178 -15.32 3.77 -3.01
CA GLY A 178 -16.44 4.70 -2.82
C GLY A 178 -16.00 6.09 -2.37
N GLY A 179 -16.96 6.90 -1.95
CA GLY A 179 -16.72 8.26 -1.44
C GLY A 179 -17.05 8.36 0.05
N GLY A 180 -16.69 9.48 0.65
CA GLY A 180 -17.04 9.77 2.05
C GLY A 180 -15.86 10.28 2.87
N GLN A 181 -16.00 10.17 4.18
CA GLN A 181 -14.95 10.57 5.10
C GLN A 181 -14.09 9.36 5.54
N PRO A 182 -12.78 9.51 5.70
CA PRO A 182 -11.89 8.44 6.15
C PRO A 182 -12.37 7.76 7.44
N GLU A 183 -12.86 8.54 8.38
CA GLU A 183 -13.37 8.01 9.65
C GLU A 183 -14.54 7.03 9.45
N THR A 184 -15.44 7.30 8.50
CA THR A 184 -16.59 6.42 8.23
C THR A 184 -16.13 5.08 7.68
N MET A 185 -15.22 5.08 6.69
CA MET A 185 -14.66 3.86 6.11
C MET A 185 -13.91 3.04 7.17
N LEU A 186 -13.05 3.67 7.94
CA LEU A 186 -12.28 3.01 8.99
C LEU A 186 -13.16 2.44 10.11
N LYS A 187 -14.25 3.13 10.49
CA LYS A 187 -15.22 2.60 11.43
C LYS A 187 -15.94 1.36 10.88
N GLN A 188 -16.29 1.33 9.60
CA GLN A 188 -16.88 0.14 8.96
C GLN A 188 -15.89 -1.03 8.94
N MET A 189 -14.60 -0.77 8.65
CA MET A 189 -13.55 -1.79 8.74
C MET A 189 -13.47 -2.38 10.15
N LYS A 190 -13.44 -1.53 11.17
CA LYS A 190 -13.39 -1.94 12.60
C LYS A 190 -14.61 -2.74 13.02
N GLN A 191 -15.81 -2.39 12.58
CA GLN A 191 -17.05 -3.10 12.95
C GLN A 191 -17.06 -4.57 12.52
N ASN A 192 -16.37 -4.89 11.43
CA ASN A 192 -16.38 -6.23 10.83
C ASN A 192 -15.08 -7.02 11.10
N ASN A 193 -14.11 -6.42 11.78
CA ASN A 193 -12.80 -7.03 11.97
C ASN A 193 -12.22 -6.69 13.35
N TYR A 194 -11.49 -7.65 13.90
CA TYR A 194 -10.85 -7.53 15.20
C TYR A 194 -9.33 -7.38 15.02
N CYS A 195 -8.87 -6.14 14.84
CA CYS A 195 -7.46 -5.80 14.72
C CYS A 195 -7.11 -4.59 15.59
N ASP A 196 -5.82 -4.38 15.85
CA ASP A 196 -5.32 -3.26 16.65
C ASP A 196 -5.09 -2.03 15.80
N ILE A 197 -4.68 -2.21 14.54
CA ILE A 197 -4.35 -1.13 13.60
C ILE A 197 -5.11 -1.37 12.29
N PHE A 198 -5.73 -0.31 11.78
CA PHE A 198 -6.45 -0.31 10.52
C PHE A 198 -5.87 0.74 9.60
N PHE A 199 -5.48 0.32 8.38
CA PHE A 199 -5.04 1.20 7.32
C PHE A 199 -6.02 1.18 6.16
N CYS A 200 -6.42 2.35 5.67
CA CYS A 200 -7.08 2.48 4.37
C CYS A 200 -6.43 3.58 3.52
N GLY A 201 -6.64 3.53 2.21
CA GLY A 201 -6.28 4.55 1.23
C GLY A 201 -7.51 5.15 0.56
N HIS A 202 -7.43 5.41 -0.75
CA HIS A 202 -8.52 5.80 -1.65
C HIS A 202 -9.11 7.20 -1.45
N LEU A 203 -9.21 7.67 -0.22
CA LEU A 203 -9.88 8.95 0.08
C LEU A 203 -8.93 10.14 0.06
N HIS A 204 -7.65 9.94 -0.20
CA HIS A 204 -6.58 10.94 -0.34
C HIS A 204 -6.37 11.87 0.86
N GLN A 205 -7.16 11.75 1.92
CA GLN A 205 -7.06 12.57 3.12
C GLN A 205 -6.20 11.88 4.16
N LYS A 206 -5.15 12.53 4.65
CA LYS A 206 -4.46 12.04 5.83
C LYS A 206 -5.39 12.10 7.04
N PHE A 207 -5.51 10.96 7.72
CA PHE A 207 -6.34 10.86 8.92
C PHE A 207 -5.73 9.87 9.89
N TYR A 208 -5.78 10.19 11.16
CA TYR A 208 -5.44 9.28 12.24
C TYR A 208 -6.34 9.52 13.45
N LYS A 209 -6.77 8.43 14.07
CA LYS A 209 -7.53 8.45 15.32
C LYS A 209 -7.19 7.20 16.13
N ALA A 210 -6.92 7.38 17.42
CA ALA A 210 -6.92 6.29 18.39
C ALA A 210 -8.26 6.25 19.11
N GLU A 211 -8.80 5.04 19.28
CA GLU A 211 -10.02 4.79 20.05
C GLU A 211 -9.74 3.74 21.12
N ASN A 212 -10.14 4.01 22.35
CA ASN A 212 -10.05 3.04 23.42
C ASN A 212 -11.29 2.14 23.41
N VAL A 213 -11.11 0.83 23.46
CA VAL A 213 -12.18 -0.16 23.55
C VAL A 213 -12.00 -1.02 24.77
N ILE A 214 -13.14 -1.44 25.32
CA ILE A 214 -13.17 -2.40 26.43
C ILE A 214 -13.33 -3.80 25.83
N ASP A 215 -12.51 -4.70 26.27
CA ASP A 215 -12.49 -6.09 25.86
C ASP A 215 -12.65 -7.00 27.08
N MET A 216 -13.17 -8.22 26.92
CA MET A 216 -13.41 -9.14 27.99
C MET A 216 -12.99 -10.55 27.59
N ASP A 217 -12.26 -11.21 28.48
CA ASP A 217 -11.98 -12.63 28.41
C ASP A 217 -13.23 -13.40 28.84
N HIS A 218 -13.83 -14.16 27.94
CA HIS A 218 -15.05 -14.90 28.19
C HIS A 218 -14.89 -16.08 29.15
N GLU A 219 -13.67 -16.61 29.31
CA GLU A 219 -13.39 -17.72 30.20
C GLU A 219 -13.20 -17.22 31.65
N THR A 220 -12.46 -16.13 31.81
CA THR A 220 -12.09 -15.59 33.12
C THR A 220 -12.95 -14.44 33.59
N GLY A 221 -13.75 -13.82 32.71
CA GLY A 221 -14.51 -12.60 32.97
C GLY A 221 -13.63 -11.36 33.17
N LYS A 222 -12.30 -11.45 32.92
CA LYS A 222 -11.38 -10.34 33.08
C LYS A 222 -11.63 -9.29 32.01
N ILE A 223 -11.76 -8.05 32.44
CA ILE A 223 -11.94 -6.88 31.55
C ILE A 223 -10.62 -6.13 31.44
N TRP A 224 -10.27 -5.71 30.22
CA TRP A 224 -9.16 -4.82 29.97
C TRP A 224 -9.50 -3.78 28.89
N GLN A 225 -8.70 -2.75 28.82
CA GLN A 225 -8.79 -1.73 27.80
C GLN A 225 -7.65 -1.92 26.80
N ARG A 226 -7.94 -1.70 25.51
CA ARG A 226 -6.92 -1.62 24.46
C ARG A 226 -7.22 -0.48 23.51
N ASP A 227 -6.17 0.07 22.92
CA ASP A 227 -6.30 1.08 21.91
C ASP A 227 -6.39 0.45 20.52
N ILE A 228 -7.31 0.97 19.70
CA ILE A 228 -7.44 0.67 18.29
C ILE A 228 -7.02 1.90 17.51
N HIS A 229 -6.17 1.72 16.51
CA HIS A 229 -5.59 2.78 15.71
C HIS A 229 -6.14 2.76 14.29
N LEU A 230 -6.76 3.86 13.88
CA LEU A 230 -7.42 4.06 12.59
C LEU A 230 -6.61 5.08 11.79
N ALA A 231 -6.09 4.70 10.62
CA ALA A 231 -5.30 5.60 9.78
C ALA A 231 -5.69 5.50 8.31
N ASN A 232 -5.93 6.65 7.68
CA ASN A 232 -6.02 6.77 6.23
C ASN A 232 -4.72 7.36 5.69
N THR A 233 -4.20 6.76 4.62
CA THR A 233 -2.84 7.02 4.14
C THR A 233 -2.63 8.46 3.67
N GLY A 234 -3.60 9.09 3.03
CA GLY A 234 -3.40 10.35 2.34
C GLY A 234 -3.03 10.13 0.87
N THR A 235 -2.32 11.06 0.25
CA THR A 235 -1.99 11.04 -1.17
C THR A 235 -0.67 11.74 -1.47
N PHE A 236 -0.09 11.44 -2.63
CA PHE A 236 1.00 12.20 -3.25
C PHE A 236 0.55 12.96 -4.50
N CYS A 237 -0.76 13.10 -4.70
CA CYS A 237 -1.35 13.79 -5.83
C CYS A 237 -2.15 15.01 -5.38
N GLU A 238 -1.85 16.16 -5.95
CA GLU A 238 -2.66 17.38 -5.77
C GLU A 238 -3.95 17.27 -6.57
N PHE A 239 -5.06 17.72 -5.96
CA PHE A 239 -6.36 17.74 -6.62
C PHE A 239 -6.57 18.92 -7.55
N MET A 240 -5.86 20.01 -7.30
CA MET A 240 -5.97 21.25 -8.07
C MET A 240 -4.60 21.54 -8.71
N THR A 241 -4.55 21.43 -10.03
CA THR A 241 -3.39 21.81 -10.81
C THR A 241 -3.76 23.01 -11.66
N GLU A 242 -2.98 24.09 -11.58
CA GLU A 242 -3.25 25.32 -12.33
C GLU A 242 -3.37 25.04 -13.84
N GLY A 243 -4.46 25.52 -14.45
CA GLY A 243 -4.71 25.37 -15.88
C GLY A 243 -5.26 24.02 -16.32
N VAL A 244 -5.45 23.07 -15.42
CA VAL A 244 -6.01 21.75 -15.75
C VAL A 244 -7.27 21.50 -14.93
N SER A 245 -8.39 21.18 -15.61
CA SER A 245 -9.59 20.74 -14.92
C SER A 245 -9.41 19.31 -14.41
N GLY A 246 -9.08 19.17 -13.15
CA GLY A 246 -8.84 17.88 -12.50
C GLY A 246 -10.11 17.22 -11.96
N TYR A 247 -9.95 16.02 -11.42
CA TYR A 247 -11.04 15.27 -10.78
C TYR A 247 -11.65 16.02 -9.59
N GLY A 248 -10.83 16.80 -8.86
CA GLY A 248 -11.27 17.63 -7.75
C GLY A 248 -12.24 18.72 -8.15
N ASP A 249 -12.00 19.38 -9.28
CA ASP A 249 -12.84 20.47 -9.80
C ASP A 249 -14.22 19.97 -10.19
N THR A 250 -14.29 18.78 -10.78
CA THR A 250 -15.57 18.18 -11.22
C THR A 250 -16.43 17.68 -10.05
N LYS A 251 -15.85 17.52 -8.86
CA LYS A 251 -16.53 17.03 -7.65
C LYS A 251 -16.82 18.11 -6.61
N ASN A 252 -16.60 19.40 -6.94
CA ASN A 252 -16.71 20.51 -5.98
C ASN A 252 -15.92 20.31 -4.68
N GLN A 253 -14.80 19.60 -4.76
CA GLN A 253 -13.93 19.41 -3.63
C GLN A 253 -13.01 20.63 -3.49
N VAL A 254 -13.39 21.54 -2.60
CA VAL A 254 -12.71 22.84 -2.36
C VAL A 254 -11.58 22.71 -1.32
N ILE A 255 -11.28 21.52 -0.83
CA ILE A 255 -10.35 21.34 0.27
C ILE A 255 -9.00 20.88 -0.29
N GLY A 256 -7.99 21.71 -0.13
CA GLY A 256 -6.59 21.31 -0.36
C GLY A 256 -6.21 20.15 0.56
N MET A 257 -5.64 19.09 -0.01
CA MET A 257 -5.23 17.92 0.74
C MET A 257 -3.74 17.99 1.06
N PRO A 258 -3.32 17.80 2.31
CA PRO A 258 -1.89 17.78 2.63
C PRO A 258 -1.23 16.58 1.98
N ILE A 259 -0.17 16.85 1.20
CA ILE A 259 0.62 15.83 0.50
C ILE A 259 1.36 14.95 1.49
N GLY A 260 1.49 13.67 1.16
CA GLY A 260 2.22 12.67 1.92
C GLY A 260 1.33 11.61 2.55
N THR A 261 1.86 10.88 3.52
CA THR A 261 1.16 9.73 4.13
C THR A 261 1.10 9.81 5.64
N ALA A 262 -0.02 9.37 6.22
CA ALA A 262 -0.10 9.08 7.65
C ALA A 262 0.78 7.87 7.99
N THR A 263 1.46 7.92 9.12
CA THR A 263 2.33 6.85 9.60
C THR A 263 1.95 6.44 11.02
N VAL A 264 2.31 5.22 11.39
CA VAL A 264 2.11 4.70 12.74
C VAL A 264 3.47 4.25 13.28
N SER A 265 3.83 4.69 14.47
CA SER A 265 5.01 4.24 15.21
C SER A 265 4.60 3.36 16.39
N ILE A 266 5.36 2.28 16.60
CA ILE A 266 5.12 1.32 17.67
C ILE A 266 6.35 1.30 18.57
N ASN A 267 6.15 1.60 19.86
CA ASN A 267 7.13 1.39 20.91
C ASN A 267 6.75 0.14 21.70
N ALA A 268 7.41 -0.98 21.41
CA ALA A 268 7.08 -2.26 22.02
C ALA A 268 7.44 -2.35 23.50
N GLU A 269 8.47 -1.63 23.95
CA GLU A 269 8.86 -1.60 25.39
C GLU A 269 7.80 -0.92 26.25
N GLN A 270 7.15 0.10 25.68
CA GLN A 270 6.08 0.85 26.37
C GLN A 270 4.69 0.32 26.02
N ASN A 271 4.59 -0.67 25.14
CA ASN A 271 3.32 -1.15 24.56
C ASN A 271 2.46 0.02 24.03
N LYS A 272 3.10 0.94 23.29
CA LYS A 272 2.47 2.18 22.86
C LYS A 272 2.53 2.32 21.33
N VAL A 273 1.40 2.72 20.76
CA VAL A 273 1.24 3.03 19.34
C VAL A 273 0.89 4.52 19.19
N ASN A 274 1.54 5.22 18.27
CA ASN A 274 1.27 6.62 17.98
C ASN A 274 1.10 6.81 16.47
N GLY A 275 0.17 7.68 16.08
CA GLY A 275 0.00 8.09 14.70
C GLY A 275 0.61 9.46 14.43
N HIS A 276 1.05 9.64 13.20
CA HIS A 276 1.62 10.90 12.70
C HIS A 276 0.98 11.23 11.36
N ILE A 277 0.50 12.47 11.19
CA ILE A 277 -0.15 12.98 9.97
C ILE A 277 0.55 14.19 9.42
#